data_052f58b5bfda404d7fb728f3d15a0c7d
#
_entry.id   052f58b5bfda404d7fb728f3d15a0c7d
#
_cell.length_a   1.000
_cell.length_b   1.000
_cell.length_c   1.000
_cell.angle_alpha   90.00
_cell.angle_beta   90.00
_cell.angle_gamma   90.00
#
_symmetry.space_group_name_H-M   'P 1'
#
loop_
_entity.id
_entity.type
_entity.pdbx_description
1 polymer ?
#
loop_
_entity_poly.entity_id
_entity_poly.type
_entity_poly.pdbx_seq_one_letter_code
_entity_poly.pdbx_strand_id
1 'polypeptide(L)'
;MKHLLVTNDFPPKIGGIQSLLWEWWRRLPPDSFAVLTSPYPGAKEFDAAQPFQIERVREPVLLPHWLMARRINEMARRVGAELVVLDPAVPLGIVGPWLDLPYDVVVHGAEVTVPGRLPGSKQVLGRVLRGARQVIACGNYPAAESVHAAGRELPITVVPPGVDTDRFRPLDPAERAAARAKFGVSDDALVVVGDRKSTRLNSSHD
;
A
#
# COMPACT_ATOMS: atom_id res chain seq x y z
N MET A 1 8.29 -15.52 -11.22
CA MET A 1 7.44 -15.98 -10.09
C MET A 1 6.17 -15.16 -10.11
N LYS A 2 5.04 -15.81 -10.30
CA LYS A 2 3.72 -15.16 -10.29
C LYS A 2 3.23 -15.00 -8.86
N HIS A 3 2.65 -13.85 -8.52
CA HIS A 3 2.18 -13.60 -7.15
C HIS A 3 0.75 -13.07 -7.10
N LEU A 4 0.11 -13.26 -5.94
CA LEU A 4 -1.20 -12.70 -5.62
C LEU A 4 -1.03 -11.56 -4.61
N LEU A 5 -1.31 -10.32 -5.03
CA LEU A 5 -1.45 -9.20 -4.10
C LEU A 5 -2.80 -9.27 -3.41
N VAL A 6 -2.81 -9.20 -2.08
CA VAL A 6 -4.03 -9.15 -1.27
C VAL A 6 -4.00 -7.89 -0.41
N THR A 7 -4.92 -6.97 -0.68
CA THR A 7 -4.94 -5.64 -0.04
C THR A 7 -6.34 -5.06 0.10
N ASN A 8 -6.55 -4.24 1.12
CA ASN A 8 -7.73 -3.39 1.24
C ASN A 8 -7.58 -2.04 0.52
N ASP A 9 -6.38 -1.76 0.03
CA ASP A 9 -5.96 -0.43 -0.44
C ASP A 9 -5.55 -0.45 -1.90
N PHE A 10 -6.55 -0.62 -2.80
CA PHE A 10 -6.33 -0.63 -4.24
C PHE A 10 -7.26 0.35 -4.97
N PRO A 11 -6.84 0.93 -6.12
CA PRO A 11 -7.72 1.78 -6.92
C PRO A 11 -9.03 1.08 -7.32
N PRO A 12 -10.10 1.85 -7.60
CA PRO A 12 -10.17 3.31 -7.74
C PRO A 12 -10.28 4.09 -6.41
N LYS A 13 -10.13 3.42 -5.26
CA LYS A 13 -10.05 4.10 -3.97
C LYS A 13 -8.85 5.06 -3.98
N ILE A 14 -9.08 6.31 -3.58
CA ILE A 14 -8.06 7.36 -3.58
C ILE A 14 -7.37 7.45 -2.21
N GLY A 15 -6.05 7.46 -2.21
CA GLY A 15 -5.22 7.63 -1.01
C GLY A 15 -3.75 7.36 -1.28
N GLY A 16 -2.89 7.65 -0.30
CA GLY A 16 -1.44 7.51 -0.45
C GLY A 16 -0.99 6.06 -0.66
N ILE A 17 -1.51 5.12 0.13
CA ILE A 17 -1.19 3.69 0.02
C ILE A 17 -1.70 3.14 -1.31
N GLN A 18 -2.93 3.47 -1.70
CA GLN A 18 -3.54 3.05 -2.96
C GLN A 18 -2.71 3.50 -4.17
N SER A 19 -2.29 4.77 -4.16
CA SER A 19 -1.44 5.33 -5.21
C SER A 19 -0.07 4.65 -5.24
N LEU A 20 0.53 4.39 -4.08
CA LEU A 20 1.82 3.71 -3.96
C LEU A 20 1.76 2.28 -4.51
N LEU A 21 0.79 1.48 -4.07
CA LEU A 21 0.59 0.12 -4.56
C LEU A 21 0.32 0.12 -6.06
N TRP A 22 -0.55 1.03 -6.53
CA TRP A 22 -0.81 1.19 -7.95
C TRP A 22 0.47 1.46 -8.74
N GLU A 23 1.28 2.44 -8.31
CA GLU A 23 2.51 2.81 -8.99
C GLU A 23 3.57 1.69 -9.01
N TRP A 24 3.59 0.83 -8.00
CA TRP A 24 4.45 -0.33 -8.00
C TRP A 24 3.95 -1.43 -8.95
N TRP A 25 2.68 -1.86 -8.80
CA TRP A 25 2.14 -3.01 -9.50
C TRP A 25 1.87 -2.77 -10.98
N ARG A 26 1.39 -1.59 -11.36
CA ARG A 26 1.14 -1.29 -12.79
C ARG A 26 2.39 -1.30 -13.67
N ARG A 27 3.59 -1.28 -13.09
CA ARG A 27 4.87 -1.36 -13.79
C ARG A 27 5.40 -2.79 -13.94
N LEU A 28 4.76 -3.76 -13.31
CA LEU A 28 5.11 -5.17 -13.45
C LEU A 28 4.45 -5.75 -14.71
N PRO A 29 5.01 -6.83 -15.28
CA PRO A 29 4.34 -7.56 -16.36
C PRO A 29 2.93 -7.98 -15.94
N PRO A 30 1.89 -7.73 -16.75
CA PRO A 30 0.49 -7.98 -16.36
C PRO A 30 0.16 -9.43 -16.02
N ASP A 31 0.90 -10.38 -16.59
CA ASP A 31 0.75 -11.81 -16.34
C ASP A 31 1.50 -12.31 -15.11
N SER A 32 2.35 -11.46 -14.50
CA SER A 32 3.17 -11.80 -13.34
C SER A 32 2.44 -11.70 -12.01
N PHE A 33 1.23 -11.15 -11.98
CA PHE A 33 0.46 -11.01 -10.74
C PHE A 33 -1.05 -11.00 -10.98
N ALA A 34 -1.79 -11.15 -9.88
CA ALA A 34 -3.22 -10.89 -9.78
C ALA A 34 -3.50 -10.13 -8.46
N VAL A 35 -4.67 -9.53 -8.34
CA VAL A 35 -5.04 -8.73 -7.17
C VAL A 35 -6.34 -9.24 -6.57
N LEU A 36 -6.35 -9.47 -5.23
CA LEU A 36 -7.55 -9.68 -4.43
C LEU A 36 -7.74 -8.46 -3.52
N THR A 37 -8.88 -7.78 -3.65
CA THR A 37 -9.12 -6.53 -2.92
C THR A 37 -10.58 -6.34 -2.50
N SER A 38 -10.85 -5.28 -1.74
CA SER A 38 -12.18 -4.89 -1.29
C SER A 38 -12.99 -4.21 -2.40
N PRO A 39 -14.34 -4.22 -2.33
CA PRO A 39 -15.18 -3.49 -3.25
C PRO A 39 -15.02 -1.97 -3.06
N TYR A 40 -15.27 -1.21 -4.13
CA TYR A 40 -15.29 0.26 -4.09
C TYR A 40 -16.18 0.81 -5.22
N PRO A 41 -16.83 1.97 -5.05
CA PRO A 41 -17.56 2.63 -6.14
C PRO A 41 -16.66 2.86 -7.37
N GLY A 42 -17.17 2.56 -8.59
CA GLY A 42 -16.39 2.67 -9.84
C GLY A 42 -15.40 1.52 -10.07
N ALA A 43 -15.37 0.51 -9.21
CA ALA A 43 -14.44 -0.61 -9.33
C ALA A 43 -14.61 -1.42 -10.61
N LYS A 44 -15.85 -1.62 -11.05
CA LYS A 44 -16.14 -2.44 -12.25
C LYS A 44 -15.51 -1.85 -13.51
N GLU A 45 -15.66 -0.56 -13.70
CA GLU A 45 -15.09 0.18 -14.84
C GLU A 45 -13.56 0.22 -14.76
N PHE A 46 -13.03 0.46 -13.56
CA PHE A 46 -11.59 0.44 -13.33
C PHE A 46 -10.99 -0.93 -13.63
N ASP A 47 -11.56 -2.00 -13.07
CA ASP A 47 -11.04 -3.37 -13.20
C ASP A 47 -11.08 -3.84 -14.66
N ALA A 48 -12.15 -3.50 -15.41
CA ALA A 48 -12.29 -3.84 -16.83
C ALA A 48 -11.24 -3.17 -17.73
N ALA A 49 -10.68 -2.05 -17.30
CA ALA A 49 -9.65 -1.31 -18.03
C ALA A 49 -8.23 -1.82 -17.75
N GLN A 50 -8.04 -2.77 -16.82
CA GLN A 50 -6.70 -3.24 -16.48
C GLN A 50 -6.29 -4.47 -17.30
N PRO A 51 -4.99 -4.59 -17.64
CA PRO A 51 -4.48 -5.73 -18.38
C PRO A 51 -4.20 -6.97 -17.50
N PHE A 52 -4.47 -6.90 -16.20
CA PHE A 52 -4.24 -7.96 -15.22
C PHE A 52 -5.52 -8.29 -14.45
N GLN A 53 -5.54 -9.45 -13.82
CA GLN A 53 -6.74 -9.92 -13.12
C GLN A 53 -6.91 -9.24 -11.77
N ILE A 54 -8.09 -8.65 -11.53
CA ILE A 54 -8.52 -8.13 -10.23
C ILE A 54 -9.79 -8.88 -9.81
N GLU A 55 -9.80 -9.40 -8.60
CA GLU A 55 -11.00 -9.96 -7.96
C GLU A 55 -11.33 -9.16 -6.72
N ARG A 56 -12.61 -8.81 -6.57
CA ARG A 56 -13.09 -8.11 -5.38
C ARG A 56 -13.98 -9.01 -4.55
N VAL A 57 -13.73 -9.00 -3.26
CA VAL A 57 -14.58 -9.69 -2.30
C VAL A 57 -15.93 -8.98 -2.18
N ARG A 58 -16.92 -9.64 -1.58
CA ARG A 58 -18.23 -9.02 -1.30
C ARG A 58 -18.20 -8.20 -0.01
N GLU A 59 -17.35 -8.59 0.91
CA GLU A 59 -17.17 -7.94 2.19
C GLU A 59 -16.52 -6.56 2.01
N PRO A 60 -16.94 -5.51 2.74
CA PRO A 60 -16.42 -4.16 2.58
C PRO A 60 -14.93 -4.05 2.93
N VAL A 61 -14.42 -4.99 3.71
CA VAL A 61 -13.02 -5.05 4.17
C VAL A 61 -12.56 -6.50 4.26
N LEU A 62 -11.36 -6.79 3.79
CA LEU A 62 -10.71 -8.07 4.00
C LEU A 62 -10.24 -8.14 5.45
N LEU A 63 -10.88 -9.00 6.24
CA LEU A 63 -10.53 -9.24 7.63
C LEU A 63 -9.75 -10.55 7.78
N PRO A 64 -8.84 -10.65 8.77
CA PRO A 64 -8.01 -11.83 8.97
C PRO A 64 -8.78 -12.95 9.69
N HIS A 65 -9.43 -13.80 8.93
CA HIS A 65 -10.09 -15.02 9.44
C HIS A 65 -9.85 -16.20 8.50
N TRP A 66 -10.13 -17.41 8.97
CA TRP A 66 -9.82 -18.65 8.25
C TRP A 66 -10.51 -18.77 6.88
N LEU A 67 -11.73 -18.25 6.73
CA LEU A 67 -12.42 -18.21 5.44
C LEU A 67 -11.70 -17.29 4.44
N MET A 68 -11.13 -16.18 4.91
CA MET A 68 -10.32 -15.31 4.05
C MET A 68 -9.04 -16.00 3.60
N ALA A 69 -8.35 -16.69 4.51
CA ALA A 69 -7.17 -17.47 4.15
C ALA A 69 -7.51 -18.55 3.10
N ARG A 70 -8.63 -19.27 3.29
CA ARG A 70 -9.11 -20.25 2.31
C ARG A 70 -9.39 -19.62 0.95
N ARG A 71 -10.04 -18.45 0.91
CA ARG A 71 -10.32 -17.71 -0.34
C ARG A 71 -9.03 -17.27 -1.04
N ILE A 72 -8.06 -16.78 -0.27
CA ILE A 72 -6.73 -16.41 -0.80
C ILE A 72 -6.07 -17.64 -1.42
N ASN A 73 -6.04 -18.78 -0.72
CA ASN A 73 -5.48 -20.04 -1.23
C ASN A 73 -6.19 -20.53 -2.49
N GLU A 74 -7.52 -20.47 -2.53
CA GLU A 74 -8.32 -20.85 -3.70
C GLU A 74 -8.02 -19.94 -4.91
N MET A 75 -7.94 -18.63 -4.71
CA MET A 75 -7.58 -17.70 -5.78
C MET A 75 -6.13 -17.89 -6.23
N ALA A 76 -5.18 -18.01 -5.30
CA ALA A 76 -3.78 -18.25 -5.62
C ALA A 76 -3.58 -19.47 -6.52
N ARG A 77 -4.25 -20.58 -6.19
CA ARG A 77 -4.25 -21.81 -7.03
C ARG A 77 -4.85 -21.56 -8.41
N ARG A 78 -5.98 -20.85 -8.47
CA ARG A 78 -6.71 -20.57 -9.74
C ARG A 78 -5.87 -19.72 -10.68
N VAL A 79 -5.14 -18.73 -10.17
CA VAL A 79 -4.30 -17.84 -10.98
C VAL A 79 -2.89 -18.37 -11.19
N GLY A 80 -2.53 -19.50 -10.59
CA GLY A 80 -1.19 -20.08 -10.68
C GLY A 80 -0.13 -19.24 -9.95
N ALA A 81 -0.50 -18.60 -8.84
CA ALA A 81 0.46 -17.86 -8.01
C ALA A 81 1.38 -18.82 -7.25
N GLU A 82 2.61 -18.42 -7.06
CA GLU A 82 3.66 -19.12 -6.31
C GLU A 82 3.99 -18.39 -4.99
N LEU A 83 3.45 -17.19 -4.81
CA LEU A 83 3.67 -16.29 -3.69
C LEU A 83 2.42 -15.48 -3.41
N VAL A 84 2.15 -15.18 -2.14
CA VAL A 84 1.14 -14.19 -1.74
C VAL A 84 1.83 -12.96 -1.17
N VAL A 85 1.41 -11.77 -1.59
CA VAL A 85 1.86 -10.50 -1.02
C VAL A 85 0.71 -9.90 -0.22
N LEU A 86 0.88 -9.77 1.09
CA LEU A 86 -0.13 -9.27 2.02
C LEU A 86 0.11 -7.79 2.34
N ASP A 87 -0.90 -6.98 2.18
CA ASP A 87 -0.89 -5.55 2.49
C ASP A 87 -2.18 -5.15 3.22
N PRO A 88 -2.06 -4.56 4.40
CA PRO A 88 -0.85 -4.34 5.22
C PRO A 88 -0.42 -5.59 6.03
N ALA A 89 0.76 -5.50 6.66
CA ALA A 89 1.25 -6.57 7.55
C ALA A 89 0.26 -6.89 8.69
N VAL A 90 -0.42 -5.90 9.24
CA VAL A 90 -1.57 -6.07 10.14
C VAL A 90 -2.66 -5.07 9.80
N PRO A 91 -3.95 -5.46 9.87
CA PRO A 91 -4.44 -6.75 10.39
C PRO A 91 -4.37 -7.92 9.39
N LEU A 92 -4.34 -7.65 8.06
CA LEU A 92 -4.53 -8.69 7.05
C LEU A 92 -3.45 -9.78 7.08
N GLY A 93 -2.18 -9.42 7.29
CA GLY A 93 -1.08 -10.38 7.36
C GLY A 93 -1.20 -11.46 8.44
N ILE A 94 -2.13 -11.33 9.39
CA ILE A 94 -2.45 -12.37 10.37
C ILE A 94 -2.88 -13.69 9.70
N VAL A 95 -3.40 -13.64 8.46
CA VAL A 95 -3.74 -14.87 7.71
C VAL A 95 -2.50 -15.64 7.23
N GLY A 96 -1.33 -15.01 7.20
CA GLY A 96 -0.10 -15.59 6.64
C GLY A 96 0.18 -17.03 7.07
N PRO A 97 0.13 -17.38 8.38
CA PRO A 97 0.34 -18.76 8.84
C PRO A 97 -0.69 -19.79 8.35
N TRP A 98 -1.80 -19.37 7.75
CA TRP A 98 -2.87 -20.24 7.22
C TRP A 98 -2.82 -20.36 5.70
N LEU A 99 -1.82 -19.73 5.06
CA LEU A 99 -1.64 -19.81 3.61
C LEU A 99 -0.87 -21.08 3.22
N ASP A 100 -1.24 -21.64 2.06
CA ASP A 100 -0.56 -22.80 1.48
C ASP A 100 0.77 -22.41 0.82
N LEU A 101 0.91 -21.13 0.44
CA LEU A 101 2.09 -20.56 -0.22
C LEU A 101 2.90 -19.69 0.75
N PRO A 102 4.21 -19.52 0.48
CA PRO A 102 4.98 -18.51 1.16
C PRO A 102 4.36 -17.12 0.95
N TYR A 103 4.56 -16.21 1.89
CA TYR A 103 4.04 -14.87 1.78
C TYR A 103 5.10 -13.81 2.07
N ASP A 104 4.97 -12.69 1.39
CA ASP A 104 5.64 -11.43 1.69
C ASP A 104 4.64 -10.46 2.32
N VAL A 105 5.13 -9.45 3.04
CA VAL A 105 4.29 -8.39 3.61
C VAL A 105 4.78 -7.02 3.18
N VAL A 106 3.83 -6.11 2.91
CA VAL A 106 4.13 -4.70 2.67
C VAL A 106 3.90 -3.91 3.95
N VAL A 107 4.82 -2.98 4.24
CA VAL A 107 4.77 -2.11 5.42
C VAL A 107 4.96 -0.64 5.03
N HIS A 108 4.08 0.22 5.57
CA HIS A 108 4.02 1.65 5.23
C HIS A 108 4.43 2.57 6.39
N GLY A 109 4.12 2.20 7.63
CA GLY A 109 4.49 2.99 8.80
C GLY A 109 3.57 2.80 10.01
N ALA A 110 2.40 3.44 10.03
CA ALA A 110 1.52 3.44 11.20
C ALA A 110 1.07 2.04 11.64
N GLU A 111 0.83 1.13 10.69
CA GLU A 111 0.40 -0.26 10.92
C GLU A 111 1.51 -1.14 11.52
N VAL A 112 2.76 -0.71 11.50
CA VAL A 112 3.86 -1.38 12.22
C VAL A 112 4.25 -0.62 13.49
N THR A 113 4.21 0.70 13.47
CA THR A 113 4.62 1.54 14.60
C THR A 113 3.66 1.42 15.79
N VAL A 114 2.36 1.61 15.54
CA VAL A 114 1.36 1.60 16.63
C VAL A 114 1.22 0.19 17.23
N PRO A 115 0.96 -0.88 16.43
CA PRO A 115 0.91 -2.22 16.98
C PRO A 115 2.24 -2.68 17.59
N GLY A 116 3.36 -2.27 17.01
CA GLY A 116 4.69 -2.64 17.51
C GLY A 116 5.03 -2.12 18.91
N ARG A 117 4.28 -1.11 19.40
CA ARG A 117 4.49 -0.51 20.73
C ARG A 117 3.49 -0.96 21.78
N LEU A 118 2.43 -1.66 21.37
CA LEU A 118 1.38 -2.10 22.30
C LEU A 118 1.57 -3.57 22.69
N PRO A 119 1.48 -3.93 23.97
CA PRO A 119 1.49 -5.32 24.41
C PRO A 119 0.40 -6.14 23.70
N GLY A 120 0.69 -7.37 23.36
CA GLY A 120 -0.23 -8.25 22.61
C GLY A 120 -0.17 -8.03 21.10
N SER A 121 -0.42 -6.82 20.61
CA SER A 121 -0.33 -6.54 19.17
C SER A 121 1.10 -6.62 18.62
N LYS A 122 2.11 -6.26 19.42
CA LYS A 122 3.53 -6.46 19.08
C LYS A 122 3.84 -7.94 18.81
N GLN A 123 3.34 -8.85 19.67
CA GLN A 123 3.56 -10.28 19.48
C GLN A 123 2.91 -10.80 18.18
N VAL A 124 1.70 -10.34 17.87
CA VAL A 124 0.98 -10.69 16.65
C VAL A 124 1.73 -10.17 15.43
N LEU A 125 2.07 -8.88 15.41
CA LEU A 125 2.85 -8.27 14.34
C LEU A 125 4.19 -8.97 14.16
N GLY A 126 4.94 -9.19 15.25
CA GLY A 126 6.21 -9.89 15.22
C GLY A 126 6.11 -11.31 14.66
N ARG A 127 5.00 -12.03 14.95
CA ARG A 127 4.76 -13.35 14.36
C ARG A 127 4.56 -13.29 12.87
N VAL A 128 3.77 -12.33 12.38
CA VAL A 128 3.54 -12.11 10.96
C VAL A 128 4.85 -11.79 10.23
N LEU A 129 5.61 -10.81 10.76
CA LEU A 129 6.88 -10.39 10.16
C LEU A 129 7.93 -11.51 10.12
N ARG A 130 8.04 -12.30 11.20
CA ARG A 130 8.97 -13.44 11.27
C ARG A 130 8.59 -14.61 10.37
N GLY A 131 7.31 -14.75 10.05
CA GLY A 131 6.80 -15.78 9.14
C GLY A 131 6.84 -15.38 7.67
N ALA A 132 6.99 -14.09 7.38
CA ALA A 132 7.12 -13.61 6.01
C ALA A 132 8.45 -14.04 5.39
N ARG A 133 8.41 -14.42 4.11
CA ARG A 133 9.60 -14.68 3.30
C ARG A 133 10.42 -13.40 3.15
N GLN A 134 9.73 -12.26 2.93
CA GLN A 134 10.32 -10.94 2.78
C GLN A 134 9.37 -9.86 3.29
N VAL A 135 9.93 -8.77 3.81
CA VAL A 135 9.23 -7.54 4.15
C VAL A 135 9.57 -6.48 3.10
N ILE A 136 8.55 -5.90 2.47
CA ILE A 136 8.68 -4.81 1.51
C ILE A 136 8.31 -3.53 2.24
N ALA A 137 9.29 -2.68 2.53
CA ALA A 137 9.09 -1.45 3.28
C ALA A 137 9.10 -0.23 2.35
N CYS A 138 8.14 0.70 2.51
CA CYS A 138 8.11 1.92 1.70
C CYS A 138 9.17 2.97 2.12
N GLY A 139 10.01 2.66 3.12
CA GLY A 139 11.08 3.53 3.58
C GLY A 139 11.88 2.91 4.73
N ASN A 140 12.96 3.59 5.12
CA ASN A 140 13.84 3.11 6.19
C ASN A 140 13.15 3.08 7.57
N TYR A 141 12.23 4.02 7.82
CA TYR A 141 11.51 4.07 9.09
C TYR A 141 10.62 2.84 9.31
N PRO A 142 9.67 2.47 8.43
CA PRO A 142 8.91 1.24 8.60
C PRO A 142 9.78 -0.03 8.58
N ALA A 143 10.90 -0.03 7.87
CA ALA A 143 11.87 -1.13 7.93
C ALA A 143 12.45 -1.31 9.34
N ALA A 144 12.95 -0.24 9.95
CA ALA A 144 13.50 -0.27 11.32
C ALA A 144 12.44 -0.65 12.37
N GLU A 145 11.22 -0.09 12.28
CA GLU A 145 10.10 -0.45 13.17
C GLU A 145 9.71 -1.94 13.03
N SER A 146 9.82 -2.51 11.82
CA SER A 146 9.57 -3.94 11.58
C SER A 146 10.59 -4.82 12.28
N VAL A 147 11.88 -4.49 12.20
CA VAL A 147 12.96 -5.20 12.91
C VAL A 147 12.73 -5.12 14.44
N HIS A 148 12.41 -3.91 14.93
CA HIS A 148 12.07 -3.72 16.35
C HIS A 148 10.88 -4.57 16.80
N ALA A 149 9.79 -4.60 16.02
CA ALA A 149 8.61 -5.39 16.33
C ALA A 149 8.86 -6.90 16.28
N ALA A 150 9.67 -7.34 15.32
CA ALA A 150 10.05 -8.74 15.17
C ALA A 150 11.04 -9.22 16.24
N GLY A 151 11.83 -8.33 16.83
CA GLY A 151 12.87 -8.64 17.79
C GLY A 151 14.05 -9.41 17.19
N ARG A 152 14.23 -9.37 15.88
CA ARG A 152 15.35 -9.96 15.14
C ARG A 152 15.50 -9.32 13.77
N GLU A 153 16.63 -9.52 13.13
CA GLU A 153 16.83 -9.17 11.72
C GLU A 153 15.81 -9.89 10.82
N LEU A 154 15.37 -9.20 9.80
CA LEU A 154 14.38 -9.65 8.81
C LEU A 154 14.93 -9.49 7.40
N PRO A 155 14.52 -10.32 6.44
CA PRO A 155 14.77 -10.09 5.03
C PRO A 155 13.91 -8.91 4.56
N ILE A 156 14.49 -7.71 4.50
CA ILE A 156 13.78 -6.47 4.14
C ILE A 156 14.31 -5.92 2.83
N THR A 157 13.39 -5.54 1.93
CA THR A 157 13.68 -4.68 0.78
C THR A 157 12.98 -3.33 0.97
N VAL A 158 13.73 -2.24 0.89
CA VAL A 158 13.19 -0.89 0.93
C VAL A 158 12.90 -0.42 -0.49
N VAL A 159 11.61 -0.14 -0.76
CA VAL A 159 11.13 0.38 -2.05
C VAL A 159 10.44 1.72 -1.77
N PRO A 160 11.14 2.85 -1.88
CA PRO A 160 10.55 4.15 -1.60
C PRO A 160 9.50 4.54 -2.67
N PRO A 161 8.55 5.43 -2.33
CA PRO A 161 7.68 6.03 -3.32
C PRO A 161 8.47 6.74 -4.40
N GLY A 162 8.13 6.46 -5.65
CA GLY A 162 8.67 7.21 -6.79
C GLY A 162 7.86 8.49 -7.07
N VAL A 163 8.41 9.36 -7.89
CA VAL A 163 7.74 10.54 -8.41
C VAL A 163 7.84 10.54 -9.95
N ASP A 164 6.79 11.03 -10.59
CA ASP A 164 6.79 11.28 -12.04
C ASP A 164 7.65 12.53 -12.32
N THR A 165 8.86 12.32 -12.80
CA THR A 165 9.85 13.38 -13.06
C THR A 165 9.52 14.22 -14.28
N ASP A 166 8.67 13.73 -15.19
CA ASP A 166 8.21 14.51 -16.34
C ASP A 166 7.13 15.50 -15.91
N ARG A 167 6.27 15.08 -15.00
CA ARG A 167 5.22 15.93 -14.41
C ARG A 167 5.76 16.86 -13.33
N PHE A 168 6.61 16.36 -12.45
CA PHE A 168 7.18 17.11 -11.30
C PHE A 168 8.64 17.44 -11.57
N ARG A 169 8.87 18.43 -12.43
CA ARG A 169 10.17 18.97 -12.80
C ARG A 169 10.33 20.42 -12.34
N PRO A 170 11.53 20.90 -12.16
CA PRO A 170 11.76 22.33 -12.02
C PRO A 170 11.19 23.07 -13.23
N LEU A 171 10.46 24.15 -12.98
CA LEU A 171 9.97 25.04 -14.03
C LEU A 171 11.13 25.87 -14.58
N ASP A 172 11.09 26.15 -15.89
CA ASP A 172 11.97 27.14 -16.46
C ASP A 172 11.61 28.57 -15.97
N PRO A 173 12.46 29.58 -16.18
CA PRO A 173 12.19 30.94 -15.67
C PRO A 173 10.89 31.54 -16.18
N ALA A 174 10.49 31.28 -17.42
CA ALA A 174 9.26 31.81 -18.00
C ALA A 174 8.02 31.11 -17.45
N GLU A 175 8.04 29.77 -17.36
CA GLU A 175 7.01 28.95 -16.73
C GLU A 175 6.84 29.34 -15.25
N ARG A 176 7.94 29.56 -14.54
CA ARG A 176 7.93 29.99 -13.14
C ARG A 176 7.27 31.36 -12.98
N ALA A 177 7.66 32.35 -13.81
CA ALA A 177 7.05 33.68 -13.77
C ALA A 177 5.54 33.63 -14.05
N ALA A 178 5.12 32.86 -15.07
CA ALA A 178 3.72 32.68 -15.39
C ALA A 178 2.92 32.04 -14.24
N ALA A 179 3.48 30.99 -13.60
CA ALA A 179 2.88 30.35 -12.45
C ALA A 179 2.73 31.33 -11.26
N ARG A 180 3.77 32.12 -10.97
CA ARG A 180 3.73 33.11 -9.88
C ARG A 180 2.69 34.19 -10.15
N ALA A 181 2.63 34.72 -11.37
CA ALA A 181 1.62 35.68 -11.76
C ALA A 181 0.18 35.16 -11.60
N LYS A 182 -0.04 33.88 -11.97
CA LYS A 182 -1.35 33.21 -11.81
C LYS A 182 -1.82 33.17 -10.35
N PHE A 183 -0.91 33.04 -9.39
CA PHE A 183 -1.23 32.99 -7.96
C PHE A 183 -1.01 34.34 -7.24
N GLY A 184 -0.70 35.41 -7.95
CA GLY A 184 -0.46 36.74 -7.37
C GLY A 184 0.76 36.81 -6.44
N VAL A 185 1.77 35.97 -6.71
CA VAL A 185 3.00 35.88 -5.90
C VAL A 185 4.10 36.71 -6.58
N SER A 186 4.73 37.62 -5.84
CA SER A 186 5.85 38.41 -6.36
C SER A 186 7.10 37.58 -6.65
N ASP A 187 7.95 38.04 -7.56
CA ASP A 187 9.11 37.26 -8.02
C ASP A 187 10.17 37.03 -6.92
N ASP A 188 10.27 37.91 -5.96
CA ASP A 188 11.18 37.87 -4.82
C ASP A 188 10.62 37.11 -3.61
N ALA A 189 9.33 36.79 -3.59
CA ALA A 189 8.73 36.11 -2.47
C ALA A 189 9.22 34.65 -2.30
N LEU A 190 9.55 34.28 -1.07
CA LEU A 190 9.74 32.90 -0.70
C LEU A 190 8.39 32.21 -0.54
N VAL A 191 8.13 31.19 -1.33
CA VAL A 191 6.87 30.40 -1.28
C VAL A 191 7.14 29.06 -0.64
N VAL A 192 6.43 28.77 0.45
CA VAL A 192 6.42 27.46 1.08
C VAL A 192 5.05 26.83 0.86
N VAL A 193 4.99 25.70 0.19
CA VAL A 193 3.76 24.96 -0.07
C VAL A 193 3.73 23.74 0.83
N GLY A 194 2.67 23.64 1.65
CA GLY A 194 2.39 22.45 2.44
C GLY A 194 1.12 21.79 1.94
N ASP A 195 1.22 20.56 1.43
CA ASP A 195 0.04 19.72 1.18
C ASP A 195 -0.19 18.80 2.36
N ARG A 196 -1.28 19.02 3.08
CA ARG A 196 -1.70 18.17 4.18
C ARG A 196 -3.14 17.73 3.95
N LYS A 197 -3.40 16.44 3.94
CA LYS A 197 -4.75 15.89 3.98
C LYS A 197 -5.45 16.39 5.26
N SER A 198 -6.22 17.47 5.11
CA SER A 198 -7.02 18.02 6.19
C SER A 198 -8.28 17.18 6.34
N THR A 199 -8.35 16.33 7.36
CA THR A 199 -9.61 15.84 7.91
C THR A 199 -10.17 16.89 8.88
N ARG A 200 -10.44 18.11 8.40
CA ARG A 200 -11.32 19.00 9.14
C ARG A 200 -12.76 18.54 8.92
N LEU A 201 -13.32 17.88 9.91
CA LEU A 201 -14.75 18.01 10.17
C LEU A 201 -14.99 19.51 10.39
N ASN A 202 -15.67 20.15 9.44
CA ASN A 202 -16.25 21.46 9.69
C ASN A 202 -17.29 21.30 10.79
N SER A 203 -16.89 21.53 12.02
CA SER A 203 -17.81 21.93 13.07
C SER A 203 -18.11 23.42 12.79
N SER A 204 -19.12 23.69 11.98
CA SER A 204 -19.82 24.95 12.01
C SER A 204 -20.48 25.04 13.37
N HIS A 205 -19.89 25.80 14.27
CA HIS A 205 -20.59 26.38 15.40
C HIS A 205 -21.04 27.76 14.96
N ASP A 206 -22.30 27.87 14.64
CA ASP A 206 -23.11 29.07 14.80
C ASP A 206 -23.76 29.02 16.19
#